data_15d8a6e1496ddd386c954144639583ae
#
_entry.id   15d8a6e1496ddd386c954144639583ae
#
_cell.length_a   1.000
_cell.length_b   1.000
_cell.length_c   1.000
_cell.angle_alpha   90.00
_cell.angle_beta   90.00
_cell.angle_gamma   90.00
#
_symmetry.space_group_name_H-M   'P 1'
#
loop_
_entity.id
_entity.type
_entity.pdbx_description
1 polymer ?
#
loop_
_entity_poly.entity_id
_entity_poly.type
_entity_poly.pdbx_seq_one_letter_code
_entity_poly.pdbx_strand_id
1 'polypeptide(L)'
;VVDPGDAKPILAALKENGLKLTAILLTHHHADHIGGVPELLQHYQVPVFGPRNETIAAVTLPVGEGKIVDVPGLALKLSVLDVPGHTMGHIAYVREAASDEPAWLFCGDTLFAGGCGRLFEGTPAQMISSLGKLAALPDDAKVYCAHEYTLSNLRFARVVDPDNVALQERVKVETDKREHDVPTVPSTIGLEKATNPFLRYREPAIAEQLVKAGRLDRVDTPLATFTALRLWKNDF
;
A
#
# COMPACT_ATOMS: atom_id res chain seq x y z
N VAL A 1 -3.01 9.60 -12.87
CA VAL A 1 -3.14 9.71 -11.40
C VAL A 1 -3.59 8.38 -10.83
N VAL A 2 -3.18 8.05 -9.60
CA VAL A 2 -3.63 6.86 -8.87
C VAL A 2 -4.43 7.32 -7.65
N ASP A 3 -5.58 6.69 -7.39
CA ASP A 3 -6.46 6.89 -6.24
C ASP A 3 -6.72 8.38 -5.88
N PRO A 4 -7.34 9.16 -6.77
CA PRO A 4 -7.59 10.58 -6.52
C PRO A 4 -8.75 10.78 -5.54
N GLY A 5 -8.47 10.79 -4.22
CA GLY A 5 -9.48 11.02 -3.18
C GLY A 5 -10.07 12.43 -3.21
N ASP A 6 -9.29 13.43 -3.63
CA ASP A 6 -9.72 14.81 -3.85
C ASP A 6 -9.17 15.33 -5.19
N ALA A 7 -10.03 15.98 -5.98
CA ALA A 7 -9.65 16.54 -7.28
C ALA A 7 -8.82 17.82 -7.16
N LYS A 8 -9.05 18.66 -6.15
CA LYS A 8 -8.45 19.99 -6.05
C LYS A 8 -6.93 20.02 -6.06
N PRO A 9 -6.22 19.22 -5.23
CA PRO A 9 -4.75 19.21 -5.26
C PRO A 9 -4.21 18.68 -6.59
N ILE A 10 -4.93 17.75 -7.23
CA ILE A 10 -4.53 17.20 -8.52
C ILE A 10 -4.67 18.25 -9.63
N LEU A 11 -5.81 18.95 -9.69
CA LEU A 11 -6.04 20.03 -10.65
C LEU A 11 -5.01 21.15 -10.49
N ALA A 12 -4.67 21.51 -9.25
CA ALA A 12 -3.63 22.48 -8.95
C ALA A 12 -2.26 22.01 -9.48
N ALA A 13 -1.84 20.79 -9.15
CA ALA A 13 -0.57 20.22 -9.58
C ALA A 13 -0.46 20.09 -11.11
N LEU A 14 -1.52 19.66 -11.79
CA LEU A 14 -1.57 19.58 -13.25
C LEU A 14 -1.37 20.97 -13.88
N LYS A 15 -2.06 21.99 -13.35
CA LYS A 15 -1.98 23.37 -13.83
C LYS A 15 -0.59 23.97 -13.60
N GLU A 16 -0.06 23.85 -12.38
CA GLU A 16 1.25 24.41 -11.99
C GLU A 16 2.40 23.83 -12.82
N ASN A 17 2.32 22.53 -13.14
CA ASN A 17 3.38 21.84 -13.89
C ASN A 17 3.11 21.75 -15.41
N GLY A 18 2.03 22.35 -15.91
CA GLY A 18 1.68 22.28 -17.33
C GLY A 18 1.37 20.87 -17.84
N LEU A 19 0.90 19.97 -16.94
CA LEU A 19 0.63 18.57 -17.22
C LEU A 19 -0.83 18.37 -17.67
N LYS A 20 -1.05 17.27 -18.38
CA LYS A 20 -2.39 16.80 -18.78
C LYS A 20 -2.67 15.44 -18.16
N LEU A 21 -3.84 15.28 -17.59
CA LEU A 21 -4.32 13.98 -17.16
C LEU A 21 -4.59 13.09 -18.36
N THR A 22 -4.08 11.86 -18.37
CA THR A 22 -4.27 10.90 -19.48
C THR A 22 -5.02 9.64 -19.05
N ALA A 23 -5.01 9.31 -17.77
CA ALA A 23 -5.75 8.18 -17.20
C ALA A 23 -5.91 8.34 -15.68
N ILE A 24 -6.92 7.67 -15.14
CA ILE A 24 -7.13 7.48 -13.69
C ILE A 24 -7.02 5.98 -13.40
N LEU A 25 -6.27 5.63 -12.37
CA LEU A 25 -6.08 4.26 -11.89
C LEU A 25 -6.64 4.17 -10.48
N LEU A 26 -7.52 3.20 -10.22
CA LEU A 26 -8.16 2.99 -8.94
C LEU A 26 -7.76 1.62 -8.40
N THR A 27 -7.40 1.55 -7.11
CA THR A 27 -7.00 0.30 -6.45
C THR A 27 -8.19 -0.40 -5.80
N HIS A 28 -9.13 0.35 -5.23
CA HIS A 28 -10.33 -0.16 -4.55
C HIS A 28 -11.42 0.93 -4.43
N HIS A 29 -12.58 0.60 -3.85
CA HIS A 29 -13.80 1.42 -3.90
C HIS A 29 -13.96 2.44 -2.76
N HIS A 30 -13.08 2.53 -1.78
CA HIS A 30 -13.26 3.46 -0.66
C HIS A 30 -13.27 4.92 -1.12
N ALA A 31 -14.09 5.73 -0.44
CA ALA A 31 -14.39 7.10 -0.87
C ALA A 31 -13.16 8.01 -0.93
N ASP A 32 -12.20 7.80 -0.04
CA ASP A 32 -10.93 8.53 0.00
C ASP A 32 -9.94 8.17 -1.11
N HIS A 33 -10.28 7.18 -1.97
CA HIS A 33 -9.54 6.82 -3.19
C HIS A 33 -10.27 7.21 -4.48
N ILE A 34 -11.59 7.35 -4.43
CA ILE A 34 -12.39 7.62 -5.62
C ILE A 34 -13.11 8.98 -5.60
N GLY A 35 -13.09 9.69 -4.47
CA GLY A 35 -13.90 10.90 -4.25
C GLY A 35 -13.63 12.04 -5.22
N GLY A 36 -12.39 12.19 -5.70
CA GLY A 36 -12.03 13.20 -6.69
C GLY A 36 -12.34 12.83 -8.14
N VAL A 37 -12.65 11.55 -8.43
CA VAL A 37 -12.88 11.09 -9.82
C VAL A 37 -14.00 11.81 -10.54
N PRO A 38 -15.20 12.03 -9.95
CA PRO A 38 -16.29 12.70 -10.63
C PRO A 38 -15.93 14.13 -11.07
N GLU A 39 -15.23 14.89 -10.24
CA GLU A 39 -14.80 16.27 -10.55
C GLU A 39 -13.71 16.25 -11.62
N LEU A 40 -12.72 15.36 -11.53
CA LEU A 40 -11.67 15.22 -12.56
C LEU A 40 -12.26 14.91 -13.94
N LEU A 41 -13.29 14.07 -14.02
CA LEU A 41 -13.96 13.71 -15.27
C LEU A 41 -14.80 14.85 -15.88
N GLN A 42 -15.14 15.89 -15.10
CA GLN A 42 -15.74 17.12 -15.65
C GLN A 42 -14.73 17.95 -16.46
N HIS A 43 -13.44 17.85 -16.10
CA HIS A 43 -12.36 18.60 -16.74
C HIS A 43 -11.61 17.79 -17.80
N TYR A 44 -11.56 16.46 -17.67
CA TYR A 44 -10.77 15.56 -18.52
C TYR A 44 -11.58 14.34 -18.93
N GLN A 45 -11.70 14.11 -20.23
CA GLN A 45 -12.28 12.87 -20.77
C GLN A 45 -11.18 11.81 -20.91
N VAL A 46 -10.95 11.07 -19.84
CA VAL A 46 -9.88 10.06 -19.78
C VAL A 46 -10.43 8.71 -19.32
N PRO A 47 -9.78 7.60 -19.70
CA PRO A 47 -10.16 6.28 -19.19
C PRO A 47 -9.90 6.17 -17.70
N VAL A 48 -10.78 5.44 -17.00
CA VAL A 48 -10.66 5.09 -15.60
C VAL A 48 -10.49 3.57 -15.50
N PHE A 49 -9.30 3.14 -15.14
CA PHE A 49 -9.00 1.74 -14.83
C PHE A 49 -9.31 1.47 -13.36
N GLY A 50 -9.88 0.32 -13.05
CA GLY A 50 -10.18 -0.05 -11.67
C GLY A 50 -10.49 -1.54 -11.53
N PRO A 51 -10.64 -2.04 -10.28
CA PRO A 51 -10.83 -3.46 -10.01
C PRO A 51 -12.12 -4.00 -10.61
N ARG A 52 -12.02 -5.11 -11.36
CA ARG A 52 -13.19 -5.77 -11.95
C ARG A 52 -14.13 -6.41 -10.93
N ASN A 53 -13.60 -6.68 -9.73
CA ASN A 53 -14.34 -7.36 -8.66
C ASN A 53 -14.94 -6.39 -7.62
N GLU A 54 -14.95 -5.09 -7.94
CA GLU A 54 -15.59 -4.06 -7.13
C GLU A 54 -16.56 -3.22 -7.96
N THR A 55 -17.57 -2.66 -7.31
CA THR A 55 -18.55 -1.80 -7.97
C THR A 55 -18.16 -0.35 -7.79
N ILE A 56 -17.50 0.23 -8.82
CA ILE A 56 -17.11 1.65 -8.87
C ILE A 56 -17.71 2.24 -10.14
N ALA A 57 -18.72 3.10 -9.99
CA ALA A 57 -19.50 3.65 -11.12
C ALA A 57 -18.63 4.38 -12.16
N ALA A 58 -17.51 4.98 -11.75
CA ALA A 58 -16.62 5.73 -12.65
C ALA A 58 -15.68 4.83 -13.47
N VAL A 59 -15.54 3.55 -13.14
CA VAL A 59 -14.63 2.63 -13.88
C VAL A 59 -15.16 2.37 -15.26
N THR A 60 -14.38 2.74 -16.29
CA THR A 60 -14.68 2.47 -17.69
C THR A 60 -13.94 1.26 -18.25
N LEU A 61 -12.81 0.89 -17.63
CA LEU A 61 -11.95 -0.22 -18.03
C LEU A 61 -11.65 -1.11 -16.81
N PRO A 62 -12.49 -2.11 -16.52
CA PRO A 62 -12.26 -3.03 -15.39
C PRO A 62 -11.07 -3.94 -15.66
N VAL A 63 -10.17 -4.05 -14.64
CA VAL A 63 -8.93 -4.83 -14.70
C VAL A 63 -8.78 -5.75 -13.47
N GLY A 64 -7.88 -6.70 -13.52
CA GLY A 64 -7.57 -7.61 -12.41
C GLY A 64 -6.35 -8.47 -12.74
N GLU A 65 -6.06 -9.46 -11.91
CA GLU A 65 -4.86 -10.31 -11.98
C GLU A 65 -4.45 -10.68 -13.41
N GLY A 66 -3.15 -10.47 -13.71
CA GLY A 66 -2.54 -10.81 -14.99
C GLY A 66 -2.85 -9.86 -16.16
N LYS A 67 -3.70 -8.83 -15.95
CA LYS A 67 -3.95 -7.80 -16.97
C LYS A 67 -2.77 -6.82 -17.02
N ILE A 68 -2.46 -6.34 -18.22
CA ILE A 68 -1.53 -5.23 -18.41
C ILE A 68 -2.34 -4.00 -18.80
N VAL A 69 -2.15 -2.92 -18.05
CA VAL A 69 -2.67 -1.59 -18.35
C VAL A 69 -1.62 -0.84 -19.15
N ASP A 70 -1.95 -0.47 -20.38
CA ASP A 70 -1.16 0.44 -21.20
C ASP A 70 -1.73 1.86 -21.00
N VAL A 71 -0.96 2.72 -20.34
CA VAL A 71 -1.44 4.06 -19.94
C VAL A 71 -1.43 4.99 -21.16
N PRO A 72 -2.58 5.52 -21.62
CA PRO A 72 -2.65 6.34 -22.81
C PRO A 72 -1.71 7.55 -22.75
N GLY A 73 -0.99 7.79 -23.85
CA GLY A 73 -0.10 8.95 -23.97
C GLY A 73 1.19 8.88 -23.17
N LEU A 74 1.44 7.77 -22.48
CA LEU A 74 2.68 7.52 -21.75
C LEU A 74 3.30 6.19 -22.22
N ALA A 75 4.63 6.11 -22.27
CA ALA A 75 5.32 4.83 -22.47
C ALA A 75 5.35 4.02 -21.16
N LEU A 76 4.16 3.79 -20.58
CA LEU A 76 4.00 3.21 -19.25
C LEU A 76 3.04 2.03 -19.30
N LYS A 77 3.55 0.85 -18.97
CA LYS A 77 2.77 -0.38 -18.81
C LYS A 77 2.80 -0.82 -17.36
N LEU A 78 1.64 -1.21 -16.85
CA LEU A 78 1.46 -1.64 -15.47
C LEU A 78 0.82 -3.03 -15.45
N SER A 79 1.45 -4.01 -14.84
CA SER A 79 0.84 -5.29 -14.53
C SER A 79 -0.10 -5.14 -13.33
N VAL A 80 -1.19 -5.90 -13.31
CA VAL A 80 -2.21 -5.85 -12.26
C VAL A 80 -2.13 -7.10 -11.41
N LEU A 81 -2.13 -6.93 -10.09
CA LEU A 81 -2.20 -8.00 -9.10
C LEU A 81 -3.50 -7.87 -8.29
N ASP A 82 -4.26 -8.94 -8.15
CA ASP A 82 -5.36 -9.01 -7.18
C ASP A 82 -4.74 -9.19 -5.78
N VAL A 83 -5.07 -8.28 -4.85
CA VAL A 83 -4.53 -8.24 -3.49
C VAL A 83 -5.65 -8.09 -2.45
N PRO A 84 -6.57 -9.08 -2.36
CA PRO A 84 -7.68 -9.04 -1.42
C PRO A 84 -7.21 -9.03 0.03
N GLY A 85 -8.00 -8.39 0.89
CA GLY A 85 -7.74 -8.31 2.33
C GLY A 85 -8.33 -7.04 2.94
N HIS A 86 -7.90 -5.88 2.51
CA HIS A 86 -8.48 -4.60 2.91
C HIS A 86 -9.92 -4.48 2.39
N THR A 87 -10.11 -4.60 1.07
CA THR A 87 -11.38 -4.94 0.43
C THR A 87 -11.24 -6.26 -0.32
N MET A 88 -12.36 -6.88 -0.72
CA MET A 88 -12.33 -8.18 -1.41
C MET A 88 -11.85 -8.09 -2.86
N GLY A 89 -12.07 -6.98 -3.51
CA GLY A 89 -11.69 -6.77 -4.91
C GLY A 89 -10.44 -5.93 -5.10
N HIS A 90 -9.72 -5.57 -4.03
CA HIS A 90 -8.55 -4.69 -4.08
C HIS A 90 -7.48 -5.19 -5.06
N ILE A 91 -6.93 -4.27 -5.86
CA ILE A 91 -5.84 -4.54 -6.80
C ILE A 91 -4.64 -3.63 -6.54
N ALA A 92 -3.47 -4.08 -7.01
CA ALA A 92 -2.27 -3.26 -7.07
C ALA A 92 -1.78 -3.16 -8.50
N TYR A 93 -1.07 -2.07 -8.83
CA TYR A 93 -0.44 -1.86 -10.11
C TYR A 93 1.07 -1.90 -9.96
N VAL A 94 1.74 -2.61 -10.85
CA VAL A 94 3.20 -2.77 -10.85
C VAL A 94 3.77 -2.34 -12.20
N ARG A 95 4.69 -1.37 -12.19
CA ARG A 95 5.58 -1.10 -13.30
C ARG A 95 6.83 -1.94 -13.10
N GLU A 96 7.12 -2.80 -14.07
CA GLU A 96 8.37 -3.58 -14.07
C GLU A 96 9.59 -2.64 -14.10
N ALA A 97 10.71 -3.12 -13.55
CA ALA A 97 11.97 -2.41 -13.62
C ALA A 97 12.38 -2.17 -15.08
N ALA A 98 12.94 -1.00 -15.37
CA ALA A 98 13.61 -0.70 -16.63
C ALA A 98 15.13 -0.61 -16.38
N SER A 99 15.96 -0.49 -17.44
CA SER A 99 17.40 -0.61 -17.36
C SER A 99 18.05 0.18 -16.22
N ASP A 100 17.56 1.38 -15.93
CA ASP A 100 18.15 2.30 -14.93
C ASP A 100 17.15 2.75 -13.86
N GLU A 101 15.94 2.15 -13.82
CA GLU A 101 14.89 2.52 -12.88
C GLU A 101 14.30 1.29 -12.18
N PRO A 102 14.18 1.30 -10.85
CA PRO A 102 13.56 0.23 -10.11
C PRO A 102 12.08 0.07 -10.49
N ALA A 103 11.50 -1.08 -10.16
CA ALA A 103 10.06 -1.29 -10.27
C ALA A 103 9.28 -0.30 -9.39
N TRP A 104 8.05 0.03 -9.79
CA TRP A 104 7.12 0.83 -9.00
C TRP A 104 5.90 0.00 -8.64
N LEU A 105 5.50 0.05 -7.39
CA LEU A 105 4.32 -0.59 -6.86
C LEU A 105 3.34 0.47 -6.35
N PHE A 106 2.13 0.52 -6.90
CA PHE A 106 1.00 1.28 -6.38
C PHE A 106 0.05 0.29 -5.71
N CYS A 107 0.09 0.22 -4.39
CA CYS A 107 -0.58 -0.84 -3.62
C CYS A 107 -1.80 -0.38 -2.83
N GLY A 108 -2.25 0.86 -3.02
CA GLY A 108 -3.40 1.40 -2.28
C GLY A 108 -3.27 1.14 -0.78
N ASP A 109 -4.27 0.47 -0.23
CA ASP A 109 -4.39 0.16 1.20
C ASP A 109 -4.03 -1.30 1.56
N THR A 110 -3.25 -1.98 0.72
CA THR A 110 -2.75 -3.33 1.06
C THR A 110 -1.49 -3.27 1.90
N LEU A 111 -0.41 -2.65 1.39
CA LEU A 111 0.86 -2.47 2.08
C LEU A 111 1.08 -0.97 2.36
N PHE A 112 1.42 -0.64 3.59
CA PHE A 112 1.85 0.69 3.99
C PHE A 112 3.31 0.71 4.44
N ALA A 113 3.93 1.87 4.41
CA ALA A 113 5.24 2.06 5.03
C ALA A 113 5.17 1.72 6.53
N GLY A 114 5.85 0.62 6.91
CA GLY A 114 5.85 0.08 8.29
C GLY A 114 4.55 -0.59 8.74
N GLY A 115 3.59 -0.86 7.85
CA GLY A 115 2.28 -1.40 8.21
C GLY A 115 1.54 -2.09 7.06
N CYS A 116 0.28 -2.42 7.29
CA CYS A 116 -0.66 -2.88 6.27
C CYS A 116 -2.09 -2.37 6.56
N GLY A 117 -2.97 -2.45 5.57
CA GLY A 117 -4.36 -2.05 5.68
C GLY A 117 -5.16 -2.81 6.72
N ARG A 118 -6.24 -2.19 7.24
CA ARG A 118 -7.26 -2.89 8.02
C ARG A 118 -7.99 -3.90 7.14
N LEU A 119 -8.50 -4.95 7.78
CA LEU A 119 -9.33 -5.96 7.11
C LEU A 119 -10.79 -5.56 7.30
N PHE A 120 -11.37 -4.83 6.34
CA PHE A 120 -12.80 -4.50 6.39
C PHE A 120 -13.66 -5.62 5.82
N GLU A 121 -13.19 -6.29 4.78
CA GLU A 121 -13.96 -7.30 4.06
C GLU A 121 -13.26 -8.66 4.02
N GLY A 122 -11.95 -8.66 3.91
CA GLY A 122 -11.17 -9.88 3.75
C GLY A 122 -10.71 -10.50 5.06
N THR A 123 -9.96 -11.58 4.96
CA THR A 123 -9.42 -12.38 6.06
C THR A 123 -7.92 -12.16 6.25
N PRO A 124 -7.36 -12.46 7.45
CA PRO A 124 -5.90 -12.45 7.66
C PRO A 124 -5.13 -13.33 6.68
N ALA A 125 -5.68 -14.51 6.31
CA ALA A 125 -5.05 -15.41 5.35
C ALA A 125 -4.96 -14.80 3.95
N GLN A 126 -6.01 -14.09 3.50
CA GLN A 126 -5.99 -13.36 2.23
C GLN A 126 -4.97 -12.23 2.25
N MET A 127 -4.94 -11.41 3.31
CA MET A 127 -3.96 -10.33 3.43
C MET A 127 -2.52 -10.86 3.45
N ILE A 128 -2.24 -11.96 4.16
CA ILE A 128 -0.94 -12.64 4.13
C ILE A 128 -0.55 -13.02 2.71
N SER A 129 -1.47 -13.63 1.95
CA SER A 129 -1.24 -14.01 0.55
C SER A 129 -0.95 -12.78 -0.31
N SER A 130 -1.73 -11.71 -0.16
CA SER A 130 -1.57 -10.45 -0.88
C SER A 130 -0.23 -9.78 -0.57
N LEU A 131 0.11 -9.64 0.71
CA LEU A 131 1.41 -9.11 1.15
C LEU A 131 2.57 -9.97 0.65
N GLY A 132 2.40 -11.29 0.58
CA GLY A 132 3.38 -12.23 0.03
C GLY A 132 3.65 -11.98 -1.45
N LYS A 133 2.62 -11.69 -2.27
CA LYS A 133 2.78 -11.31 -3.68
C LYS A 133 3.59 -10.02 -3.81
N LEU A 134 3.27 -8.99 -3.00
CA LEU A 134 3.98 -7.71 -3.04
C LEU A 134 5.43 -7.85 -2.57
N ALA A 135 5.67 -8.62 -1.50
CA ALA A 135 7.01 -8.89 -0.98
C ALA A 135 7.90 -9.74 -1.92
N ALA A 136 7.32 -10.40 -2.92
CA ALA A 136 8.07 -11.11 -3.95
C ALA A 136 8.69 -10.20 -5.02
N LEU A 137 8.32 -8.92 -5.06
CA LEU A 137 8.95 -7.93 -5.94
C LEU A 137 10.41 -7.68 -5.53
N PRO A 138 11.25 -7.15 -6.44
CA PRO A 138 12.63 -6.79 -6.12
C PRO A 138 12.75 -5.88 -4.90
N ASP A 139 13.83 -6.01 -4.14
CA ASP A 139 14.02 -5.26 -2.88
C ASP A 139 14.12 -3.74 -3.09
N ASP A 140 14.59 -3.30 -4.23
CA ASP A 140 14.69 -1.89 -4.63
C ASP A 140 13.37 -1.32 -5.19
N ALA A 141 12.34 -2.16 -5.42
CA ALA A 141 11.04 -1.72 -5.91
C ALA A 141 10.46 -0.64 -4.99
N LYS A 142 10.05 0.48 -5.58
CA LYS A 142 9.46 1.61 -4.86
C LYS A 142 8.01 1.35 -4.51
N VAL A 143 7.67 1.53 -3.24
CA VAL A 143 6.32 1.29 -2.71
C VAL A 143 5.59 2.62 -2.54
N TYR A 144 4.66 2.89 -3.44
CA TYR A 144 3.75 4.04 -3.40
C TYR A 144 2.43 3.58 -2.78
N CYS A 145 2.34 3.61 -1.45
CA CYS A 145 1.10 3.38 -0.73
C CYS A 145 0.24 4.67 -0.70
N ALA A 146 -1.06 4.53 -0.41
CA ALA A 146 -1.99 5.64 -0.55
C ALA A 146 -1.91 6.68 0.56
N HIS A 147 -1.48 6.30 1.77
CA HIS A 147 -1.53 7.16 2.96
C HIS A 147 -0.17 7.32 3.65
N GLU A 148 0.07 8.52 4.19
CA GLU A 148 1.26 8.89 4.99
C GLU A 148 1.08 8.43 6.47
N TYR A 149 0.91 7.12 6.69
CA TYR A 149 0.74 6.52 8.03
C TYR A 149 2.04 6.10 8.69
N THR A 150 3.18 6.37 8.09
CA THR A 150 4.49 5.81 8.42
C THR A 150 4.83 5.97 9.90
N LEU A 151 4.82 7.18 10.45
CA LEU A 151 5.19 7.37 11.87
C LEU A 151 4.23 6.65 12.83
N SER A 152 2.94 6.61 12.52
CA SER A 152 1.96 5.85 13.32
C SER A 152 2.24 4.35 13.25
N ASN A 153 2.58 3.83 12.08
CA ASN A 153 2.91 2.43 11.88
C ASN A 153 4.21 2.07 12.60
N LEU A 154 5.23 2.91 12.50
CA LEU A 154 6.52 2.68 13.15
C LEU A 154 6.42 2.73 14.69
N ARG A 155 5.54 3.57 15.26
CA ARG A 155 5.25 3.52 16.71
C ARG A 155 4.75 2.14 17.13
N PHE A 156 3.83 1.55 16.38
CA PHE A 156 3.35 0.19 16.63
C PHE A 156 4.45 -0.86 16.39
N ALA A 157 5.17 -0.75 15.28
CA ALA A 157 6.24 -1.69 14.94
C ALA A 157 7.28 -1.78 16.08
N ARG A 158 7.68 -0.65 16.69
CA ARG A 158 8.61 -0.64 17.85
C ARG A 158 8.09 -1.36 19.08
N VAL A 159 6.79 -1.42 19.27
CA VAL A 159 6.19 -2.15 20.41
C VAL A 159 6.25 -3.66 20.18
N VAL A 160 6.08 -4.10 18.95
CA VAL A 160 5.99 -5.52 18.60
C VAL A 160 7.30 -6.15 18.13
N ASP A 161 8.29 -5.33 17.72
CA ASP A 161 9.63 -5.77 17.26
C ASP A 161 10.72 -4.81 17.84
N PRO A 162 10.81 -4.67 19.20
CA PRO A 162 11.61 -3.62 19.85
C PRO A 162 13.11 -3.74 19.62
N ASP A 163 13.63 -4.96 19.45
CA ASP A 163 15.05 -5.25 19.32
C ASP A 163 15.55 -5.20 17.86
N ASN A 164 14.67 -4.86 16.90
CA ASN A 164 15.02 -4.73 15.50
C ASN A 164 15.82 -3.45 15.25
N VAL A 165 17.12 -3.59 15.05
CA VAL A 165 18.06 -2.46 14.85
C VAL A 165 17.73 -1.69 13.58
N ALA A 166 17.35 -2.38 12.49
CA ALA A 166 16.95 -1.72 11.22
C ALA A 166 15.68 -0.86 11.41
N LEU A 167 14.72 -1.35 12.21
CA LEU A 167 13.53 -0.60 12.57
C LEU A 167 13.86 0.64 13.43
N GLN A 168 14.75 0.50 14.40
CA GLN A 168 15.18 1.63 15.23
C GLN A 168 15.82 2.74 14.39
N GLU A 169 16.66 2.38 13.43
CA GLU A 169 17.28 3.35 12.51
C GLU A 169 16.24 3.98 11.59
N ARG A 170 15.33 3.18 10.99
CA ARG A 170 14.24 3.68 10.16
C ARG A 170 13.39 4.73 10.91
N VAL A 171 13.08 4.48 12.19
CA VAL A 171 12.29 5.44 12.99
C VAL A 171 12.97 6.80 13.07
N LYS A 172 14.29 6.85 13.26
CA LYS A 172 15.03 8.13 13.29
C LYS A 172 14.95 8.84 11.96
N VAL A 173 15.25 8.11 10.86
CA VAL A 173 15.25 8.67 9.49
C VAL A 173 13.87 9.20 9.11
N GLU A 174 12.80 8.43 9.35
CA GLU A 174 11.45 8.84 8.95
C GLU A 174 10.90 9.95 9.86
N THR A 175 11.31 10.00 11.12
CA THR A 175 10.98 11.12 12.01
C THR A 175 11.64 12.41 11.53
N ASP A 176 12.95 12.37 11.24
CA ASP A 176 13.69 13.52 10.72
C ASP A 176 13.06 14.05 9.41
N LYS A 177 12.70 13.17 8.47
CA LYS A 177 11.97 13.58 7.26
C LYS A 177 10.71 14.37 7.58
N ARG A 178 9.88 13.84 8.50
CA ARG A 178 8.60 14.48 8.84
C ARG A 178 8.76 15.79 9.63
N GLU A 179 9.82 15.93 10.42
CA GLU A 179 10.18 17.19 11.07
C GLU A 179 10.58 18.28 10.06
N HIS A 180 11.02 17.89 8.85
CA HIS A 180 11.38 18.80 7.76
C HIS A 180 10.35 18.81 6.62
N ASP A 181 9.11 18.34 6.85
CA ASP A 181 8.04 18.26 5.86
C ASP A 181 8.37 17.41 4.62
N VAL A 182 9.37 16.53 4.70
CA VAL A 182 9.72 15.59 3.64
C VAL A 182 8.82 14.36 3.73
N PRO A 183 8.19 13.90 2.61
CA PRO A 183 7.40 12.69 2.58
C PRO A 183 8.22 11.43 2.91
N THR A 184 7.60 10.45 3.57
CA THR A 184 8.21 9.14 3.82
C THR A 184 7.89 8.11 2.73
N VAL A 185 6.95 8.43 1.84
CA VAL A 185 6.57 7.64 0.67
C VAL A 185 7.25 8.23 -0.57
N PRO A 186 7.86 7.41 -1.47
CA PRO A 186 7.83 5.95 -1.47
C PRO A 186 8.82 5.30 -0.50
N SER A 187 8.42 4.15 0.05
CA SER A 187 9.29 3.19 0.71
C SER A 187 9.94 2.24 -0.32
N THR A 188 10.59 1.16 0.14
CA THR A 188 11.06 0.07 -0.75
C THR A 188 10.67 -1.29 -0.18
N ILE A 189 10.52 -2.30 -1.05
CA ILE A 189 10.19 -3.67 -0.61
C ILE A 189 11.23 -4.21 0.36
N GLY A 190 12.51 -3.97 0.12
CA GLY A 190 13.58 -4.39 1.04
C GLY A 190 13.48 -3.74 2.41
N LEU A 191 13.17 -2.44 2.47
CA LEU A 191 12.96 -1.74 3.75
C LEU A 191 11.73 -2.28 4.49
N GLU A 192 10.65 -2.57 3.77
CA GLU A 192 9.46 -3.19 4.38
C GLU A 192 9.77 -4.61 4.90
N LYS A 193 10.47 -5.45 4.15
CA LYS A 193 10.91 -6.79 4.65
C LYS A 193 11.76 -6.68 5.91
N ALA A 194 12.61 -5.67 6.00
CA ALA A 194 13.52 -5.50 7.14
C ALA A 194 12.81 -4.96 8.39
N THR A 195 11.72 -4.20 8.27
CA THR A 195 11.20 -3.36 9.38
C THR A 195 9.70 -3.43 9.61
N ASN A 196 8.92 -3.93 8.62
CA ASN A 196 7.47 -3.97 8.74
C ASN A 196 7.01 -5.25 9.47
N PRO A 197 6.37 -5.18 10.64
CA PRO A 197 5.98 -6.35 11.41
C PRO A 197 4.98 -7.25 10.66
N PHE A 198 4.20 -6.71 9.73
CA PHE A 198 3.25 -7.48 8.91
C PHE A 198 3.89 -8.26 7.78
N LEU A 199 5.14 -7.98 7.39
CA LEU A 199 5.98 -8.82 6.54
C LEU A 199 6.89 -9.73 7.36
N ARG A 200 7.19 -9.35 8.60
CA ARG A 200 8.05 -10.06 9.55
C ARG A 200 7.28 -10.95 10.54
N TYR A 201 5.99 -11.12 10.37
CA TYR A 201 5.12 -11.87 11.29
C TYR A 201 5.56 -13.34 11.56
N ARG A 202 6.52 -13.86 10.77
CA ARG A 202 7.13 -15.19 10.98
C ARG A 202 8.31 -15.17 11.93
N GLU A 203 8.82 -14.00 12.32
CA GLU A 203 9.94 -13.87 13.25
C GLU A 203 9.51 -14.30 14.65
N PRO A 204 10.24 -15.25 15.28
CA PRO A 204 9.88 -15.75 16.62
C PRO A 204 9.76 -14.62 17.67
N ALA A 205 10.66 -13.63 17.61
CA ALA A 205 10.66 -12.49 18.53
C ALA A 205 9.34 -11.72 18.53
N ILE A 206 8.68 -11.58 17.37
CA ILE A 206 7.37 -10.91 17.24
C ILE A 206 6.30 -11.75 17.95
N ALA A 207 6.26 -13.07 17.71
CA ALA A 207 5.29 -13.94 18.35
C ALA A 207 5.48 -13.98 19.89
N GLU A 208 6.72 -14.02 20.37
CA GLU A 208 7.06 -13.97 21.79
C GLU A 208 6.63 -12.63 22.42
N GLN A 209 6.83 -11.51 21.70
CA GLN A 209 6.40 -10.19 22.17
C GLN A 209 4.88 -10.08 22.26
N LEU A 210 4.13 -10.70 21.34
CA LEU A 210 2.67 -10.77 21.41
C LEU A 210 2.19 -11.59 22.62
N VAL A 211 2.85 -12.72 22.93
CA VAL A 211 2.55 -13.51 24.13
C VAL A 211 2.84 -12.69 25.39
N LYS A 212 3.99 -12.04 25.47
CA LYS A 212 4.36 -11.17 26.58
C LYS A 212 3.38 -10.01 26.79
N ALA A 213 2.81 -9.49 25.72
CA ALA A 213 1.80 -8.44 25.77
C ALA A 213 0.36 -8.92 26.03
N GLY A 214 0.14 -10.23 26.18
CA GLY A 214 -1.18 -10.83 26.38
C GLY A 214 -2.09 -10.72 25.13
N ARG A 215 -1.47 -10.63 23.95
CA ARG A 215 -2.17 -10.55 22.65
C ARG A 215 -2.22 -11.89 21.92
N LEU A 216 -1.48 -12.87 22.40
CA LEU A 216 -1.45 -14.25 21.95
C LEU A 216 -1.24 -15.14 23.17
N ASP A 217 -1.99 -16.25 23.31
CA ASP A 217 -1.88 -17.15 24.48
C ASP A 217 -0.54 -17.90 24.48
N ARG A 218 -0.09 -18.29 23.30
CA ARG A 218 1.19 -18.99 23.06
C ARG A 218 1.67 -18.77 21.63
N VAL A 219 2.97 -18.96 21.41
CA VAL A 219 3.50 -19.06 20.04
C VAL A 219 2.88 -20.28 19.35
N ASP A 220 2.20 -20.07 18.23
CA ASP A 220 1.47 -21.11 17.51
C ASP A 220 1.80 -21.03 16.00
N THR A 221 0.86 -20.58 15.18
CA THR A 221 1.03 -20.51 13.73
C THR A 221 1.35 -19.09 13.26
N PRO A 222 2.05 -18.93 12.11
CA PRO A 222 2.23 -17.61 11.49
C PRO A 222 0.92 -16.86 11.24
N LEU A 223 -0.16 -17.58 10.92
CA LEU A 223 -1.49 -16.99 10.75
C LEU A 223 -2.02 -16.40 12.07
N ALA A 224 -1.84 -17.11 13.19
CA ALA A 224 -2.25 -16.62 14.51
C ALA A 224 -1.45 -15.35 14.89
N THR A 225 -0.14 -15.36 14.65
CA THR A 225 0.73 -14.19 14.88
C THR A 225 0.29 -12.98 14.07
N PHE A 226 0.07 -13.15 12.76
CA PHE A 226 -0.42 -12.07 11.89
C PHE A 226 -1.78 -11.55 12.34
N THR A 227 -2.70 -12.45 12.69
CA THR A 227 -4.04 -12.09 13.17
C THR A 227 -3.97 -11.26 14.45
N ALA A 228 -3.16 -11.70 15.42
CA ALA A 228 -2.95 -10.98 16.68
C ALA A 228 -2.32 -9.59 16.45
N LEU A 229 -1.32 -9.48 15.55
CA LEU A 229 -0.73 -8.20 15.13
C LEU A 229 -1.79 -7.26 14.57
N ARG A 230 -2.62 -7.75 13.63
CA ARG A 230 -3.63 -6.90 12.97
C ARG A 230 -4.70 -6.43 13.95
N LEU A 231 -5.19 -7.32 14.81
CA LEU A 231 -6.16 -6.98 15.84
C LEU A 231 -5.57 -5.94 16.81
N TRP A 232 -4.36 -6.16 17.31
CA TRP A 232 -3.74 -5.20 18.23
C TRP A 232 -3.53 -3.83 17.57
N LYS A 233 -3.09 -3.79 16.32
CA LYS A 233 -2.94 -2.52 15.59
C LYS A 233 -4.27 -1.78 15.38
N ASN A 234 -5.41 -2.46 15.38
CA ASN A 234 -6.71 -1.80 15.27
C ASN A 234 -7.06 -0.98 16.51
N ASP A 235 -6.58 -1.41 17.68
CA ASP A 235 -6.86 -0.82 19.01
C ASP A 235 -5.71 0.10 19.49
N PHE A 236 -4.60 0.16 18.73
CA PHE A 236 -3.40 0.93 19.06
C PHE A 236 -3.49 2.38 18.55
#